data_1dd57d36c21677b39066713afa75fc12
#
_entry.id   1dd57d36c21677b39066713afa75fc12
#
_cell.length_a   1.000
_cell.length_b   1.000
_cell.length_c   1.000
_cell.angle_alpha   90.00
_cell.angle_beta   90.00
_cell.angle_gamma   90.00
#
_symmetry.space_group_name_H-M   'P 1'
#
loop_
_entity.id
_entity.type
_entity.pdbx_description
1 polymer ?
#
loop_
_entity_poly.entity_id
_entity_poly.type
_entity_poly.pdbx_seq_one_letter_code
_entity_poly.pdbx_strand_id
1 'polypeptide(L)'
;MWMFVCGMTLFFVLHFATATPPLRQKLAMKIGENAWKGLVALGSLGAVVLISFGWKYAPNTILFAPSVRTIQLAPVLVSAALVLFVIGGGNLKAHIRRTLHHPMLVGVILWSGTHLLANGGLRE
;
A
#
# COMPACT_ATOMS: atom_id res chain seq x y z
N MET A 1 -6.50 -4.74 -17.78
CA MET A 1 -7.05 -5.12 -16.47
C MET A 1 -6.36 -6.31 -15.81
N TRP A 2 -6.08 -7.40 -16.52
CA TRP A 2 -5.40 -8.57 -15.94
C TRP A 2 -4.03 -8.29 -15.34
N MET A 3 -3.20 -7.47 -15.98
CA MET A 3 -1.88 -7.08 -15.46
C MET A 3 -2.00 -6.38 -14.09
N PHE A 4 -2.99 -5.49 -13.93
CA PHE A 4 -3.25 -4.81 -12.67
C PHE A 4 -3.63 -5.80 -11.56
N VAL A 5 -4.57 -6.71 -11.85
CA VAL A 5 -5.01 -7.74 -10.90
C VAL A 5 -3.85 -8.68 -10.53
N CYS A 6 -3.07 -9.14 -11.51
CA CYS A 6 -1.89 -9.98 -11.27
C CYS A 6 -0.85 -9.26 -10.41
N GLY A 7 -0.58 -7.98 -10.71
CA GLY A 7 0.37 -7.18 -9.94
C GLY A 7 -0.09 -6.99 -8.49
N MET A 8 -1.35 -6.65 -8.28
CA MET A 8 -1.94 -6.51 -6.94
C MET A 8 -1.89 -7.84 -6.17
N THR A 9 -2.29 -8.94 -6.81
CA THR A 9 -2.26 -10.26 -6.17
C THR A 9 -0.84 -10.63 -5.76
N LEU A 10 0.14 -10.48 -6.66
CA LEU A 10 1.54 -10.76 -6.38
C LEU A 10 2.05 -9.89 -5.22
N PHE A 11 1.74 -8.60 -5.23
CA PHE A 11 2.13 -7.68 -4.17
C PHE A 11 1.60 -8.12 -2.81
N PHE A 12 0.30 -8.39 -2.72
CA PHE A 12 -0.32 -8.80 -1.46
C PHE A 12 0.17 -10.18 -0.98
N VAL A 13 0.33 -11.14 -1.87
CA VAL A 13 0.84 -12.49 -1.51
C VAL A 13 2.24 -12.39 -0.91
N LEU A 14 3.15 -11.63 -1.52
CA LEU A 14 4.51 -11.45 -1.02
C LEU A 14 4.52 -10.72 0.34
N HIS A 15 3.70 -9.67 0.47
CA HIS A 15 3.62 -8.92 1.72
C HIS A 15 2.97 -9.72 2.83
N PHE A 16 1.93 -10.51 2.54
CA PHE A 16 1.31 -11.41 3.51
C PHE A 16 2.28 -12.49 3.96
N ALA A 17 3.03 -13.10 3.03
CA ALA A 17 4.04 -14.11 3.37
C ALA A 17 5.15 -13.52 4.25
N THR A 18 5.54 -12.27 4.01
CA THR A 18 6.55 -11.56 4.82
C THR A 18 6.02 -11.16 6.19
N ALA A 19 4.75 -10.73 6.26
CA ALA A 19 4.10 -10.31 7.49
C ALA A 19 3.72 -11.47 8.42
N THR A 20 3.69 -12.70 7.91
CA THR A 20 3.33 -13.90 8.67
C THR A 20 4.58 -14.64 9.15
N PRO A 21 5.01 -14.49 10.44
CA PRO A 21 6.29 -15.01 10.93
C PRO A 21 6.52 -16.51 10.66
N PRO A 22 5.55 -17.42 10.93
CA PRO A 22 5.76 -18.84 10.70
C PRO A 22 5.93 -19.19 9.22
N LEU A 23 5.23 -18.48 8.33
CA LEU A 23 5.35 -18.70 6.89
C LEU A 23 6.68 -18.18 6.36
N ARG A 24 7.07 -16.96 6.76
CA ARG A 24 8.37 -16.37 6.43
C ARG A 24 9.52 -17.27 6.86
N GLN A 25 9.51 -17.77 8.11
CA GLN A 25 10.56 -18.66 8.62
C GLN A 25 10.67 -19.95 7.80
N LYS A 26 9.54 -20.61 7.51
CA LYS A 26 9.52 -21.82 6.68
C LYS A 26 10.11 -21.59 5.28
N LEU A 27 9.77 -20.48 4.64
CA LEU A 27 10.27 -20.15 3.31
C LEU A 27 11.74 -19.77 3.32
N ALA A 28 12.17 -18.94 4.28
CA ALA A 28 13.57 -18.56 4.45
C ALA A 28 14.48 -19.76 4.81
N MET A 29 13.98 -20.72 5.60
CA MET A 29 14.74 -21.95 5.87
C MET A 29 14.94 -22.84 4.64
N LYS A 30 13.97 -22.85 3.69
CA LYS A 30 14.07 -23.65 2.46
C LYS A 30 15.04 -23.10 1.45
N ILE A 31 15.06 -21.78 1.25
CA ILE A 31 15.81 -21.13 0.16
C ILE A 31 16.96 -20.26 0.66
N GLY A 32 17.08 -20.07 1.96
CA GLY A 32 18.05 -19.17 2.59
C GLY A 32 17.52 -17.75 2.76
N GLU A 33 17.93 -17.08 3.83
CA GLU A 33 17.44 -15.74 4.19
C GLU A 33 17.75 -14.69 3.11
N ASN A 34 18.93 -14.74 2.49
CA ASN A 34 19.32 -13.80 1.45
C ASN A 34 18.53 -14.01 0.14
N ALA A 35 18.31 -15.28 -0.24
CA ALA A 35 17.50 -15.60 -1.40
C ALA A 35 16.05 -15.21 -1.18
N TRP A 36 15.50 -15.41 0.02
CA TRP A 36 14.17 -14.95 0.40
C TRP A 36 14.02 -13.42 0.27
N LYS A 37 14.97 -12.66 0.82
CA LYS A 37 14.97 -11.19 0.70
C LYS A 37 15.05 -10.73 -0.76
N GLY A 38 15.91 -11.37 -1.57
CA GLY A 38 16.01 -11.09 -2.99
C GLY A 38 14.71 -11.39 -3.76
N LEU A 39 14.06 -12.52 -3.46
CA LEU A 39 12.79 -12.90 -4.06
C LEU A 39 11.68 -11.89 -3.72
N VAL A 40 11.57 -11.50 -2.46
CA VAL A 40 10.59 -10.49 -2.02
C VAL A 40 10.86 -9.14 -2.68
N ALA A 41 12.12 -8.70 -2.74
CA ALA A 41 12.49 -7.42 -3.36
C ALA A 41 12.19 -7.40 -4.86
N LEU A 42 12.65 -8.40 -5.60
CA LEU A 42 12.42 -8.50 -7.05
C LEU A 42 10.95 -8.74 -7.39
N GLY A 43 10.29 -9.59 -6.62
CA GLY A 43 8.86 -9.86 -6.78
C GLY A 43 8.01 -8.62 -6.51
N SER A 44 8.35 -7.83 -5.48
CA SER A 44 7.66 -6.56 -5.19
C SER A 44 7.89 -5.53 -6.29
N LEU A 45 9.12 -5.42 -6.81
CA LEU A 45 9.43 -4.56 -7.94
C LEU A 45 8.62 -4.97 -9.19
N GLY A 46 8.61 -6.26 -9.51
CA GLY A 46 7.81 -6.81 -10.62
C GLY A 46 6.31 -6.55 -10.43
N ALA A 47 5.80 -6.69 -9.20
CA ALA A 47 4.42 -6.37 -8.87
C ALA A 47 4.09 -4.90 -9.13
N VAL A 48 4.95 -3.97 -8.69
CA VAL A 48 4.77 -2.53 -8.93
C VAL A 48 4.80 -2.20 -10.42
N VAL A 49 5.69 -2.83 -11.18
CA VAL A 49 5.74 -2.67 -12.66
C VAL A 49 4.44 -3.14 -13.29
N LEU A 50 3.93 -4.33 -12.92
CA LEU A 50 2.67 -4.86 -13.42
C LEU A 50 1.48 -3.98 -13.06
N ILE A 51 1.44 -3.45 -11.83
CA ILE A 51 0.41 -2.51 -11.38
C ILE A 51 0.46 -1.24 -12.24
N SER A 52 1.64 -0.65 -12.44
CA SER A 52 1.81 0.58 -13.19
C SER A 52 1.39 0.43 -14.65
N PHE A 53 1.82 -0.65 -15.32
CA PHE A 53 1.38 -0.95 -16.68
C PHE A 53 -0.12 -1.28 -16.74
N GLY A 54 -0.60 -2.09 -15.82
CA GLY A 54 -2.01 -2.45 -15.73
C GLY A 54 -2.91 -1.24 -15.51
N TRP A 55 -2.46 -0.28 -14.70
CA TRP A 55 -3.14 1.00 -14.47
C TRP A 55 -3.22 1.83 -15.75
N LYS A 56 -2.12 1.93 -16.50
CA LYS A 56 -2.08 2.69 -17.76
C LYS A 56 -3.13 2.21 -18.78
N TYR A 57 -3.42 0.91 -18.81
CA TYR A 57 -4.39 0.30 -19.73
C TYR A 57 -5.75 -0.01 -19.08
N ALA A 58 -5.97 0.40 -17.83
CA ALA A 58 -7.26 0.22 -17.17
C ALA A 58 -8.32 1.17 -17.79
N PRO A 59 -9.57 0.73 -17.95
CA PRO A 59 -10.64 1.59 -18.42
C PRO A 59 -10.89 2.72 -17.41
N ASN A 60 -11.05 3.93 -17.91
CA ASN A 60 -11.38 5.09 -17.07
C ASN A 60 -12.90 5.11 -16.86
N THR A 61 -13.38 4.39 -15.84
CA THR A 61 -14.80 4.34 -15.51
C THR A 61 -15.05 5.23 -14.30
N ILE A 62 -15.86 6.26 -14.49
CA ILE A 62 -16.30 7.13 -13.40
C ILE A 62 -17.35 6.37 -12.59
N LEU A 63 -17.09 6.17 -11.30
CA LEU A 63 -17.99 5.50 -10.38
C LEU A 63 -18.93 6.48 -9.69
N PHE A 64 -18.45 7.66 -9.36
CA PHE A 64 -19.20 8.75 -8.74
C PHE A 64 -18.49 10.08 -8.95
N ALA A 65 -19.21 11.18 -8.81
CA ALA A 65 -18.62 12.52 -8.82
C ALA A 65 -18.19 12.90 -7.39
N PRO A 66 -16.90 13.16 -7.16
CA PRO A 66 -16.43 13.58 -5.83
C PRO A 66 -17.02 14.92 -5.43
N SER A 67 -17.32 15.11 -4.15
CA SER A 67 -17.78 16.40 -3.67
C SER A 67 -16.64 17.43 -3.64
N VAL A 68 -16.95 18.69 -3.90
CA VAL A 68 -15.95 19.78 -3.85
C VAL A 68 -15.26 19.82 -2.47
N ARG A 69 -16.00 19.59 -1.40
CA ARG A 69 -15.44 19.54 -0.03
C ARG A 69 -14.41 18.43 0.14
N THR A 70 -14.68 17.26 -0.42
CA THR A 70 -13.76 16.12 -0.36
C THR A 70 -12.45 16.44 -1.08
N ILE A 71 -12.54 17.03 -2.27
CA ILE A 71 -11.36 17.44 -3.05
C ILE A 71 -10.54 18.49 -2.30
N GLN A 72 -11.19 19.47 -1.67
CA GLN A 72 -10.51 20.53 -0.92
C GLN A 72 -9.83 20.00 0.37
N LEU A 73 -10.40 18.99 1.02
CA LEU A 73 -9.84 18.38 2.23
C LEU A 73 -8.75 17.33 1.92
N ALA A 74 -8.73 16.78 0.72
CA ALA A 74 -7.81 15.71 0.35
C ALA A 74 -6.33 16.04 0.62
N PRO A 75 -5.78 17.23 0.26
CA PRO A 75 -4.39 17.54 0.56
C PRO A 75 -4.04 17.50 2.05
N VAL A 76 -4.96 17.96 2.91
CA VAL A 76 -4.77 17.95 4.36
C VAL A 76 -4.77 16.52 4.90
N LEU A 77 -5.72 15.71 4.48
CA LEU A 77 -5.84 14.31 4.90
C LEU A 77 -4.66 13.46 4.40
N VAL A 78 -4.22 13.66 3.15
CA VAL A 78 -3.03 12.99 2.60
C VAL A 78 -1.78 13.41 3.36
N SER A 79 -1.61 14.70 3.68
CA SER A 79 -0.49 15.18 4.48
C SER A 79 -0.47 14.53 5.88
N ALA A 80 -1.62 14.43 6.54
CA ALA A 80 -1.75 13.75 7.82
C ALA A 80 -1.40 12.25 7.71
N ALA A 81 -1.84 11.58 6.63
CA ALA A 81 -1.49 10.19 6.36
C ALA A 81 0.02 10.00 6.18
N LEU A 82 0.70 10.88 5.43
CA LEU A 82 2.15 10.84 5.24
C LEU A 82 2.92 11.03 6.57
N VAL A 83 2.47 11.93 7.44
CA VAL A 83 3.02 12.08 8.78
C VAL A 83 2.90 10.79 9.58
N LEU A 84 1.74 10.12 9.53
CA LEU A 84 1.53 8.82 10.18
C LEU A 84 2.42 7.72 9.60
N PHE A 85 2.70 7.72 8.31
CA PHE A 85 3.67 6.81 7.67
C PHE A 85 5.09 7.01 8.24
N VAL A 86 5.55 8.26 8.30
CA VAL A 86 6.88 8.59 8.83
C VAL A 86 7.00 8.18 10.30
N ILE A 87 6.00 8.49 11.13
CA ILE A 87 5.98 8.11 12.54
C ILE A 87 5.94 6.58 12.70
N GLY A 88 5.16 5.89 11.88
CA GLY A 88 4.99 4.44 11.95
C GLY A 88 6.20 3.66 11.43
N GLY A 89 6.89 4.16 10.40
CA GLY A 89 8.06 3.53 9.79
C GLY A 89 9.39 3.86 10.46
N GLY A 90 9.46 4.97 11.21
CA GLY A 90 10.68 5.41 11.87
C GLY A 90 10.86 4.86 13.28
N ASN A 91 12.11 4.96 13.80
CA ASN A 91 12.43 4.66 15.20
C ASN A 91 12.06 5.79 16.17
N LEU A 92 11.18 6.71 15.75
CA LEU A 92 10.74 7.83 16.56
C LEU A 92 9.95 7.34 17.77
N LYS A 93 10.43 7.67 18.96
CA LYS A 93 9.71 7.47 20.23
C LYS A 93 8.61 8.54 20.37
N ALA A 94 7.75 8.65 19.39
CA ALA A 94 6.68 9.65 19.39
C ALA A 94 5.53 9.23 20.30
N HIS A 95 4.94 10.20 21.01
CA HIS A 95 3.78 9.98 21.88
C HIS A 95 2.60 9.35 21.12
N ILE A 96 2.43 9.73 19.86
CA ILE A 96 1.45 9.16 18.92
C ILE A 96 1.55 7.64 18.80
N ARG A 97 2.77 7.07 18.89
CA ARG A 97 2.98 5.61 18.78
C ARG A 97 2.48 4.85 20.01
N ARG A 98 2.36 5.53 21.15
CA ARG A 98 1.76 4.95 22.36
C ARG A 98 0.22 4.95 22.28
N THR A 99 -0.36 5.96 21.66
CA THR A 99 -1.82 6.12 21.51
C THR A 99 -2.35 5.33 20.32
N LEU A 100 -1.65 5.43 19.17
CA LEU A 100 -1.97 4.67 17.98
C LEU A 100 -1.00 3.47 17.91
N HIS A 101 -1.43 2.29 18.32
CA HIS A 101 -0.62 1.07 18.29
C HIS A 101 -0.04 0.77 16.88
N HIS A 102 -0.75 1.18 15.82
CA HIS A 102 -0.37 0.98 14.42
C HIS A 102 -0.53 2.25 13.59
N PRO A 103 0.29 3.31 13.80
CA PRO A 103 0.13 4.58 13.10
C PRO A 103 0.31 4.47 11.59
N MET A 104 1.20 3.60 11.12
CA MET A 104 1.36 3.33 9.68
C MET A 104 0.09 2.75 9.06
N LEU A 105 -0.58 1.82 9.73
CA LEU A 105 -1.83 1.23 9.24
C LEU A 105 -2.95 2.27 9.18
N VAL A 106 -3.05 3.11 10.20
CA VAL A 106 -3.99 4.25 10.20
C VAL A 106 -3.67 5.21 9.04
N GLY A 107 -2.39 5.48 8.78
CA GLY A 107 -1.94 6.27 7.63
C GLY A 107 -2.37 5.66 6.29
N VAL A 108 -2.21 4.34 6.13
CA VAL A 108 -2.67 3.63 4.91
C VAL A 108 -4.17 3.77 4.72
N ILE A 109 -4.96 3.54 5.77
CA ILE A 109 -6.43 3.65 5.72
C ILE A 109 -6.85 5.07 5.38
N LEU A 110 -6.24 6.06 6.01
CA LEU A 110 -6.54 7.48 5.78
C LEU A 110 -6.18 7.88 4.34
N TRP A 111 -5.00 7.49 3.86
CA TRP A 111 -4.54 7.78 2.51
C TRP A 111 -5.43 7.13 1.44
N SER A 112 -5.68 5.83 1.54
CA SER A 112 -6.48 5.09 0.57
C SER A 112 -7.95 5.53 0.59
N GLY A 113 -8.52 5.78 1.77
CA GLY A 113 -9.88 6.30 1.89
C GLY A 113 -10.03 7.69 1.29
N THR A 114 -9.04 8.58 1.51
CA THR A 114 -9.03 9.92 0.91
C THR A 114 -8.95 9.84 -0.62
N HIS A 115 -8.05 8.99 -1.16
CA HIS A 115 -7.95 8.80 -2.61
C HIS A 115 -9.24 8.26 -3.21
N LEU A 116 -9.84 7.24 -2.58
CA LEU A 116 -11.11 6.68 -3.05
C LEU A 116 -12.21 7.73 -3.11
N LEU A 117 -12.32 8.58 -2.09
CA LEU A 117 -13.39 9.59 -1.99
C LEU A 117 -13.12 10.84 -2.84
N ALA A 118 -11.85 11.18 -3.09
CA ALA A 118 -11.47 12.39 -3.84
C ALA A 118 -11.39 12.19 -5.36
N ASN A 119 -11.16 10.95 -5.80
CA ASN A 119 -10.91 10.70 -7.22
C ASN A 119 -12.17 10.23 -7.99
N GLY A 120 -13.07 9.50 -7.37
CA GLY A 120 -14.36 9.12 -7.99
C GLY A 120 -14.29 8.17 -9.18
N GLY A 121 -13.14 7.93 -9.76
CA GLY A 121 -12.91 7.04 -10.89
C GLY A 121 -12.13 5.77 -10.49
N LEU A 122 -12.27 4.72 -11.30
CA LEU A 122 -11.51 3.46 -11.11
C LEU A 122 -10.01 3.64 -11.41
N ARG A 123 -9.64 4.72 -12.08
CA ARG A 123 -8.29 5.00 -12.58
C ARG A 123 -7.66 6.26 -11.99
N GLU A 124 -8.36 7.00 -11.15
CA GLU A 124 -7.83 8.24 -10.56
C GLU A 124 -7.36 8.09 -9.12
#